data_1406b8ab2e277245a4af08f5a9d05740
#
_entry.id   1406b8ab2e277245a4af08f5a9d05740
#
_cell.length_a   1.000
_cell.length_b   1.000
_cell.length_c   1.000
_cell.angle_alpha   90.00
_cell.angle_beta   90.00
_cell.angle_gamma   90.00
#
_symmetry.space_group_name_H-M   'P 1'
#
loop_
_entity.id
_entity.type
_entity.pdbx_description
1 polymer ?
#
loop_
_entity_poly.entity_id
_entity_poly.type
_entity_poly.pdbx_seq_one_letter_code
_entity_poly.pdbx_strand_id
1 'polypeptide(L)'
;MINVAILGYGTVGSGVFEVLNENKGSISRRAGQELHVKYVLDLRDFPGQPVEKVLVHDYEQIVSDPEVDIVVEVMGGVEPAYTFVKKALLAGKNVCTSNKALVAKHGRELMDIAKEKSINFLFEASCGGGIPIIRVINSSLTGDEIDEVTGILNGTTNYMLYKMSTEGCEFDTVLKEAQQKGYAEADPTADVEGYDACRKIAILSSLAYERYFDFEDIYTEGITKITPEDMEYAAKLGRTIKLLGTSRRLADGTCYAMVAPFMLGQNSPLYSVNDVFNAVFVHGNMLGDAMFYGSGAGKLPTASAVVGDIVDAAKHLHVNIVTNWNSTPAVLKPLDEVTGRFFVRIKKEAAEEAKKVFGDVEIISLGQLPQECAFITDEMTQGSFEEKLAQIGDQVLAKIRVKD
;
A
#
# COMPACT_ATOMS: atom_id res chain seq x y z
N MET A 1 18.68 8.82 -28.14
CA MET A 1 17.90 9.69 -27.23
C MET A 1 16.53 9.05 -27.10
N ILE A 2 16.01 8.93 -25.89
CA ILE A 2 14.71 8.31 -25.60
C ILE A 2 13.72 9.43 -25.26
N ASN A 3 12.56 9.44 -25.91
CA ASN A 3 11.53 10.43 -25.70
C ASN A 3 10.45 9.94 -24.75
N VAL A 4 10.18 10.74 -23.73
CA VAL A 4 9.20 10.46 -22.66
C VAL A 4 8.02 11.43 -22.81
N ALA A 5 6.81 10.91 -22.70
CA ALA A 5 5.60 11.72 -22.57
C ALA A 5 4.97 11.51 -21.18
N ILE A 6 4.60 12.58 -20.49
CA ILE A 6 4.01 12.54 -19.14
C ILE A 6 2.53 12.91 -19.27
N LEU A 7 1.64 12.03 -18.79
CA LEU A 7 0.18 12.23 -18.76
C LEU A 7 -0.23 12.71 -17.37
N GLY A 8 -0.55 13.99 -17.24
CA GLY A 8 -0.86 14.71 -16.01
C GLY A 8 0.32 15.50 -15.46
N TYR A 9 0.08 16.77 -15.12
CA TYR A 9 1.07 17.68 -14.51
C TYR A 9 0.59 18.14 -13.12
N GLY A 10 0.07 17.16 -12.35
CA GLY A 10 -0.27 17.34 -10.93
C GLY A 10 0.97 17.20 -10.06
N THR A 11 0.76 16.80 -8.79
CA THR A 11 1.84 16.62 -7.80
C THR A 11 2.91 15.66 -8.29
N VAL A 12 2.54 14.46 -8.76
CA VAL A 12 3.51 13.45 -9.20
C VAL A 12 4.12 13.82 -10.54
N GLY A 13 3.32 14.24 -11.53
CA GLY A 13 3.82 14.58 -12.86
C GLY A 13 4.79 15.75 -12.87
N SER A 14 4.52 16.82 -12.11
CA SER A 14 5.48 17.91 -11.92
C SER A 14 6.76 17.45 -11.23
N GLY A 15 6.65 16.49 -10.29
CA GLY A 15 7.81 15.85 -9.66
C GLY A 15 8.65 15.03 -10.62
N VAL A 16 8.01 14.23 -11.50
CA VAL A 16 8.72 13.46 -12.54
C VAL A 16 9.46 14.38 -13.49
N PHE A 17 8.81 15.46 -13.94
CA PHE A 17 9.43 16.47 -14.78
C PHE A 17 10.64 17.12 -14.08
N GLU A 18 10.50 17.48 -12.81
CA GLU A 18 11.58 18.06 -11.98
C GLU A 18 12.76 17.09 -11.84
N VAL A 19 12.53 15.84 -11.43
CA VAL A 19 13.58 14.83 -11.21
C VAL A 19 14.34 14.51 -12.51
N LEU A 20 13.63 14.39 -13.65
CA LEU A 20 14.25 14.16 -14.96
C LEU A 20 15.16 15.32 -15.39
N ASN A 21 14.82 16.56 -15.05
CA ASN A 21 15.63 17.73 -15.38
C ASN A 21 16.80 17.92 -14.39
N GLU A 22 16.54 17.91 -13.09
CA GLU A 22 17.56 18.15 -12.06
C GLU A 22 18.64 17.07 -12.04
N ASN A 23 18.26 15.81 -12.19
CA ASN A 23 19.15 14.67 -12.15
C ASN A 23 19.56 14.15 -13.54
N LYS A 24 19.32 14.92 -14.61
CA LYS A 24 19.50 14.54 -16.03
C LYS A 24 20.80 13.79 -16.28
N GLY A 25 21.95 14.32 -15.81
CA GLY A 25 23.25 13.73 -16.06
C GLY A 25 23.44 12.35 -15.42
N SER A 26 22.94 12.15 -14.19
CA SER A 26 22.99 10.86 -13.49
C SER A 26 22.04 9.85 -14.13
N ILE A 27 20.83 10.27 -14.45
CA ILE A 27 19.79 9.44 -15.06
C ILE A 27 20.27 8.95 -16.44
N SER A 28 20.80 9.82 -17.29
CA SER A 28 21.29 9.45 -18.63
C SER A 28 22.44 8.43 -18.56
N ARG A 29 23.37 8.58 -17.61
CA ARG A 29 24.43 7.57 -17.42
C ARG A 29 23.88 6.21 -17.02
N ARG A 30 22.86 6.18 -16.15
CA ARG A 30 22.25 4.93 -15.67
C ARG A 30 21.37 4.28 -16.73
N ALA A 31 20.67 5.06 -17.53
CA ALA A 31 19.89 4.58 -18.67
C ALA A 31 20.74 4.16 -19.87
N GLY A 32 22.01 4.58 -19.92
CA GLY A 32 22.91 4.37 -21.08
C GLY A 32 22.61 5.31 -22.24
N GLN A 33 21.60 6.15 -22.16
CA GLN A 33 21.17 7.10 -23.18
C GLN A 33 20.55 8.34 -22.53
N GLU A 34 20.48 9.43 -23.29
CA GLU A 34 19.79 10.65 -22.88
C GLU A 34 18.27 10.42 -22.88
N LEU A 35 17.61 10.82 -21.80
CA LEU A 35 16.15 10.87 -21.67
C LEU A 35 15.68 12.31 -21.87
N HIS A 36 14.65 12.50 -22.70
CA HIS A 36 14.08 13.79 -23.03
C HIS A 36 12.56 13.77 -22.83
N VAL A 37 12.03 14.73 -22.06
CA VAL A 37 10.58 14.93 -21.96
C VAL A 37 10.13 15.68 -23.20
N LYS A 38 9.48 14.95 -24.13
CA LYS A 38 8.98 15.50 -25.40
C LYS A 38 7.61 16.14 -25.24
N TYR A 39 6.74 15.54 -24.42
CA TYR A 39 5.39 16.00 -24.17
C TYR A 39 4.99 15.89 -22.71
N VAL A 40 4.17 16.85 -22.29
CA VAL A 40 3.40 16.79 -21.05
C VAL A 40 1.94 17.05 -21.40
N LEU A 41 1.05 16.11 -21.12
CA LEU A 41 -0.39 16.25 -21.29
C LEU A 41 -1.04 16.76 -20.01
N ASP A 42 -1.72 17.91 -20.10
CA ASP A 42 -2.61 18.38 -19.04
C ASP A 42 -3.71 19.25 -19.66
N LEU A 43 -4.86 19.32 -19.01
CA LEU A 43 -5.97 20.19 -19.46
C LEU A 43 -5.77 21.66 -19.10
N ARG A 44 -4.85 21.94 -18.17
CA ARG A 44 -4.52 23.28 -17.67
C ARG A 44 -3.31 23.85 -18.40
N ASP A 45 -3.25 25.18 -18.47
CA ASP A 45 -2.06 25.91 -18.90
C ASP A 45 -1.15 26.23 -17.71
N PHE A 46 0.15 26.35 -17.98
CA PHE A 46 1.19 26.66 -16.97
C PHE A 46 2.10 27.80 -17.47
N PRO A 47 1.55 29.02 -17.67
CA PRO A 47 2.28 30.11 -18.26
C PRO A 47 3.53 30.50 -17.45
N GLY A 48 4.65 30.70 -18.17
CA GLY A 48 5.93 31.06 -17.57
C GLY A 48 6.67 29.91 -16.87
N GLN A 49 6.10 28.70 -16.79
CA GLN A 49 6.78 27.54 -16.27
C GLN A 49 7.56 26.78 -17.37
N PRO A 50 8.66 26.08 -17.02
CA PRO A 50 9.46 25.35 -18.02
C PRO A 50 8.66 24.31 -18.83
N VAL A 51 7.60 23.74 -18.25
CA VAL A 51 6.71 22.74 -18.87
C VAL A 51 5.92 23.31 -20.06
N GLU A 52 5.67 24.61 -20.11
CA GLU A 52 4.91 25.28 -21.18
C GLU A 52 5.44 24.94 -22.58
N LYS A 53 6.77 24.72 -22.71
CA LYS A 53 7.43 24.42 -23.98
C LYS A 53 7.11 23.02 -24.53
N VAL A 54 6.64 22.13 -23.72
CA VAL A 54 6.35 20.71 -24.05
C VAL A 54 4.90 20.32 -23.70
N LEU A 55 4.09 21.33 -23.31
CA LEU A 55 2.68 21.12 -22.94
C LEU A 55 1.83 20.85 -24.18
N VAL A 56 0.99 19.83 -24.08
CA VAL A 56 -0.04 19.50 -25.08
C VAL A 56 -1.36 19.21 -24.40
N HIS A 57 -2.47 19.40 -25.12
CA HIS A 57 -3.82 19.18 -24.60
C HIS A 57 -4.55 18.02 -25.28
N ASP A 58 -3.94 17.43 -26.31
CA ASP A 58 -4.52 16.32 -27.05
C ASP A 58 -3.65 15.07 -26.94
N TYR A 59 -4.20 14.01 -26.37
CA TYR A 59 -3.54 12.72 -26.21
C TYR A 59 -3.14 12.08 -27.57
N GLU A 60 -3.91 12.33 -28.63
CA GLU A 60 -3.62 11.78 -29.96
C GLU A 60 -2.26 12.24 -30.50
N GLN A 61 -1.80 13.43 -30.13
CA GLN A 61 -0.47 13.91 -30.49
C GLN A 61 0.64 13.05 -29.92
N ILE A 62 0.41 12.48 -28.73
CA ILE A 62 1.37 11.62 -28.03
C ILE A 62 1.35 10.21 -28.58
N VAL A 63 0.15 9.61 -28.69
CA VAL A 63 0.04 8.20 -29.03
C VAL A 63 0.36 7.91 -30.49
N SER A 64 0.08 8.86 -31.39
CA SER A 64 0.40 8.76 -32.82
C SER A 64 1.84 9.10 -33.18
N ASP A 65 2.58 9.76 -32.29
CA ASP A 65 3.97 10.14 -32.55
C ASP A 65 4.91 8.91 -32.42
N PRO A 66 5.53 8.46 -33.53
CA PRO A 66 6.41 7.29 -33.50
C PRO A 66 7.72 7.51 -32.74
N GLU A 67 8.09 8.77 -32.46
CA GLU A 67 9.31 9.08 -31.70
C GLU A 67 9.10 9.02 -30.17
N VAL A 68 7.85 8.86 -29.67
CA VAL A 68 7.60 8.67 -28.23
C VAL A 68 7.85 7.21 -27.87
N ASP A 69 8.82 6.95 -27.02
CA ASP A 69 9.24 5.62 -26.58
C ASP A 69 8.54 5.17 -25.30
N ILE A 70 8.34 6.11 -24.36
CA ILE A 70 7.82 5.82 -23.01
C ILE A 70 6.70 6.82 -22.68
N VAL A 71 5.56 6.29 -22.23
CA VAL A 71 4.43 7.06 -21.69
C VAL A 71 4.37 6.89 -20.18
N VAL A 72 4.27 7.98 -19.44
CA VAL A 72 4.20 8.02 -17.97
C VAL A 72 2.81 8.48 -17.57
N GLU A 73 1.99 7.60 -17.00
CA GLU A 73 0.65 7.93 -16.52
C GLU A 73 0.68 8.25 -15.02
N VAL A 74 0.30 9.48 -14.68
CA VAL A 74 0.28 9.99 -13.30
C VAL A 74 -0.95 10.88 -13.05
N MET A 75 -2.06 10.59 -13.74
CA MET A 75 -3.30 11.36 -13.64
C MET A 75 -4.17 10.95 -12.43
N GLY A 76 -4.16 9.67 -12.07
CA GLY A 76 -5.04 9.12 -11.05
C GLY A 76 -6.46 8.77 -11.58
N GLY A 77 -7.20 7.99 -10.77
CA GLY A 77 -8.48 7.41 -11.20
C GLY A 77 -8.31 6.24 -12.17
N VAL A 78 -9.41 5.55 -12.51
CA VAL A 78 -9.35 4.43 -13.47
C VAL A 78 -9.54 4.94 -14.91
N GLU A 79 -10.48 5.84 -15.12
CA GLU A 79 -10.69 6.49 -16.43
C GLU A 79 -10.38 8.00 -16.32
N PRO A 80 -9.76 8.60 -17.32
CA PRO A 80 -9.37 8.04 -18.63
C PRO A 80 -8.02 7.29 -18.66
N ALA A 81 -7.38 7.07 -17.51
CA ALA A 81 -6.04 6.47 -17.43
C ALA A 81 -5.98 5.10 -18.13
N TYR A 82 -6.96 4.22 -17.88
CA TYR A 82 -7.03 2.90 -18.51
C TYR A 82 -7.08 2.99 -20.03
N THR A 83 -7.97 3.82 -20.57
CA THR A 83 -8.11 4.01 -22.02
C THR A 83 -6.79 4.50 -22.65
N PHE A 84 -6.12 5.46 -22.03
CA PHE A 84 -4.86 6.02 -22.53
C PHE A 84 -3.72 5.03 -22.44
N VAL A 85 -3.55 4.37 -21.28
CA VAL A 85 -2.50 3.37 -21.08
C VAL A 85 -2.65 2.21 -22.04
N LYS A 86 -3.86 1.64 -22.17
CA LYS A 86 -4.13 0.55 -23.11
C LYS A 86 -3.81 0.95 -24.54
N LYS A 87 -4.22 2.14 -24.97
CA LYS A 87 -3.93 2.65 -26.32
C LYS A 87 -2.44 2.85 -26.54
N ALA A 88 -1.69 3.37 -25.55
CA ALA A 88 -0.23 3.50 -25.63
C ALA A 88 0.46 2.14 -25.79
N LEU A 89 0.09 1.13 -24.98
CA LEU A 89 0.64 -0.21 -25.08
C LEU A 89 0.33 -0.87 -26.42
N LEU A 90 -0.91 -0.75 -26.93
CA LEU A 90 -1.28 -1.26 -28.24
C LEU A 90 -0.51 -0.56 -29.39
N ALA A 91 -0.14 0.71 -29.22
CA ALA A 91 0.72 1.46 -30.15
C ALA A 91 2.22 1.12 -30.01
N GLY A 92 2.58 0.17 -29.14
CA GLY A 92 3.97 -0.30 -28.96
C GLY A 92 4.83 0.60 -28.07
N LYS A 93 4.22 1.46 -27.25
CA LYS A 93 4.94 2.33 -26.31
C LYS A 93 5.05 1.69 -24.93
N ASN A 94 6.25 1.78 -24.32
CA ASN A 94 6.41 1.39 -22.92
C ASN A 94 5.59 2.32 -22.03
N VAL A 95 5.04 1.79 -20.92
CA VAL A 95 4.24 2.58 -19.99
C VAL A 95 4.76 2.42 -18.57
N CYS A 96 4.88 3.57 -17.87
CA CYS A 96 5.13 3.61 -16.42
C CYS A 96 3.95 4.32 -15.75
N THR A 97 3.47 3.79 -14.59
CA THR A 97 2.34 4.40 -13.88
C THR A 97 2.52 4.40 -12.37
N SER A 98 1.96 5.40 -11.69
CA SER A 98 1.82 5.44 -10.23
C SER A 98 0.39 5.09 -9.76
N ASN A 99 -0.49 4.71 -10.68
CA ASN A 99 -1.92 4.62 -10.46
C ASN A 99 -2.32 3.24 -9.90
N LYS A 100 -2.35 3.11 -8.58
CA LYS A 100 -2.74 1.88 -7.89
C LYS A 100 -4.13 1.37 -8.25
N ALA A 101 -5.10 2.28 -8.49
CA ALA A 101 -6.47 1.88 -8.84
C ALA A 101 -6.52 1.25 -10.24
N LEU A 102 -5.78 1.80 -11.18
CA LEU A 102 -5.60 1.23 -12.51
C LEU A 102 -4.93 -0.16 -12.43
N VAL A 103 -3.82 -0.25 -11.68
CA VAL A 103 -3.05 -1.50 -11.57
C VAL A 103 -3.85 -2.58 -10.87
N ALA A 104 -4.52 -2.28 -9.75
CA ALA A 104 -5.32 -3.26 -9.02
C ALA A 104 -6.48 -3.82 -9.88
N LYS A 105 -7.08 -3.00 -10.74
CA LYS A 105 -8.24 -3.38 -11.54
C LYS A 105 -7.88 -3.99 -12.91
N HIS A 106 -6.87 -3.44 -13.59
CA HIS A 106 -6.56 -3.76 -14.98
C HIS A 106 -5.09 -4.16 -15.19
N GLY A 107 -4.28 -4.22 -14.11
CA GLY A 107 -2.83 -4.48 -14.21
C GLY A 107 -2.52 -5.74 -14.99
N ARG A 108 -3.25 -6.82 -14.74
CA ARG A 108 -3.07 -8.09 -15.43
C ARG A 108 -3.24 -7.97 -16.95
N GLU A 109 -4.35 -7.39 -17.40
CA GLU A 109 -4.62 -7.22 -18.84
C GLU A 109 -3.54 -6.35 -19.50
N LEU A 110 -3.15 -5.25 -18.84
CA LEU A 110 -2.14 -4.33 -19.36
C LEU A 110 -0.76 -4.97 -19.46
N MET A 111 -0.39 -5.83 -18.52
CA MET A 111 0.84 -6.61 -18.58
C MET A 111 0.82 -7.65 -19.72
N ASP A 112 -0.32 -8.30 -19.97
CA ASP A 112 -0.45 -9.23 -21.07
C ASP A 112 -0.25 -8.52 -22.42
N ILE A 113 -0.85 -7.35 -22.62
CA ILE A 113 -0.63 -6.52 -23.81
C ILE A 113 0.85 -6.13 -23.93
N ALA A 114 1.48 -5.69 -22.85
CA ALA A 114 2.88 -5.30 -22.87
C ALA A 114 3.78 -6.50 -23.26
N LYS A 115 3.51 -7.68 -22.70
CA LYS A 115 4.22 -8.93 -23.02
C LYS A 115 4.06 -9.32 -24.50
N GLU A 116 2.85 -9.30 -25.04
CA GLU A 116 2.57 -9.59 -26.45
C GLU A 116 3.31 -8.63 -27.39
N LYS A 117 3.44 -7.37 -27.00
CA LYS A 117 4.13 -6.32 -27.78
C LYS A 117 5.65 -6.28 -27.55
N SER A 118 6.21 -7.11 -26.65
CA SER A 118 7.62 -7.08 -26.25
C SER A 118 8.06 -5.70 -25.71
N ILE A 119 7.19 -5.05 -24.94
CA ILE A 119 7.41 -3.76 -24.26
C ILE A 119 7.09 -3.91 -22.78
N ASN A 120 7.14 -2.80 -22.04
CA ASN A 120 7.01 -2.82 -20.58
C ASN A 120 5.80 -2.04 -20.09
N PHE A 121 5.12 -2.58 -19.10
CA PHE A 121 4.18 -1.91 -18.22
C PHE A 121 4.72 -1.99 -16.80
N LEU A 122 5.25 -0.86 -16.28
CA LEU A 122 5.92 -0.77 -15.00
C LEU A 122 5.12 0.14 -14.04
N PHE A 123 5.08 -0.24 -12.76
CA PHE A 123 4.18 0.41 -11.80
C PHE A 123 4.74 0.45 -10.37
N GLU A 124 6.07 0.61 -10.21
CA GLU A 124 6.74 0.69 -8.90
C GLU A 124 6.05 1.69 -7.95
N ALA A 125 5.74 2.87 -8.46
CA ALA A 125 5.14 3.94 -7.68
C ALA A 125 3.66 3.71 -7.28
N SER A 126 3.04 2.61 -7.70
CA SER A 126 1.67 2.25 -7.31
C SER A 126 1.58 1.73 -5.86
N CYS A 127 2.69 1.20 -5.32
CA CYS A 127 2.79 0.71 -3.95
C CYS A 127 4.02 1.31 -3.25
N GLY A 128 3.85 1.73 -1.99
CA GLY A 128 4.97 2.20 -1.18
C GLY A 128 5.58 3.55 -1.59
N GLY A 129 4.98 4.30 -2.52
CA GLY A 129 5.47 5.61 -2.94
C GLY A 129 6.91 5.57 -3.43
N GLY A 130 7.86 6.05 -2.62
CA GLY A 130 9.29 6.03 -2.93
C GLY A 130 10.01 4.74 -2.53
N ILE A 131 9.32 3.79 -1.89
CA ILE A 131 9.91 2.52 -1.46
C ILE A 131 10.02 1.57 -2.65
N PRO A 132 11.21 1.07 -3.03
CA PRO A 132 11.37 0.13 -4.13
C PRO A 132 10.96 -1.28 -3.68
N ILE A 133 9.70 -1.65 -3.83
CA ILE A 133 9.19 -2.97 -3.38
C ILE A 133 8.78 -3.88 -4.54
N ILE A 134 8.12 -3.36 -5.57
CA ILE A 134 7.66 -4.18 -6.71
C ILE A 134 8.87 -4.74 -7.48
N ARG A 135 9.85 -3.88 -7.78
CA ARG A 135 11.09 -4.30 -8.44
C ARG A 135 11.89 -5.27 -7.58
N VAL A 136 11.90 -5.09 -6.27
CA VAL A 136 12.58 -6.00 -5.35
C VAL A 136 11.94 -7.38 -5.39
N ILE A 137 10.62 -7.49 -5.29
CA ILE A 137 9.90 -8.76 -5.41
C ILE A 137 10.21 -9.42 -6.76
N ASN A 138 10.12 -8.68 -7.86
CA ASN A 138 10.28 -9.22 -9.21
C ASN A 138 11.71 -9.52 -9.63
N SER A 139 12.72 -8.91 -9.02
CA SER A 139 14.10 -8.99 -9.52
C SER A 139 15.12 -9.37 -8.46
N SER A 140 14.94 -8.96 -7.20
CA SER A 140 15.94 -9.18 -6.15
C SER A 140 15.64 -10.38 -5.27
N LEU A 141 14.36 -10.72 -5.08
CA LEU A 141 13.90 -11.84 -4.25
C LEU A 141 13.54 -13.09 -5.06
N THR A 142 14.00 -13.18 -6.29
CA THR A 142 13.69 -14.30 -7.22
C THR A 142 14.29 -15.65 -6.81
N GLY A 143 15.19 -15.67 -5.85
CA GLY A 143 15.73 -16.90 -5.25
C GLY A 143 14.90 -17.47 -4.11
N ASP A 144 13.85 -16.75 -3.70
CA ASP A 144 13.03 -17.09 -2.55
C ASP A 144 11.59 -17.45 -2.95
N GLU A 145 11.01 -18.34 -2.19
CA GLU A 145 9.57 -18.50 -2.08
C GLU A 145 9.08 -17.54 -1.00
N ILE A 146 8.43 -16.45 -1.42
CA ILE A 146 7.84 -15.49 -0.47
C ILE A 146 6.59 -16.12 0.14
N ASP A 147 6.49 -16.15 1.46
CA ASP A 147 5.34 -16.69 2.17
C ASP A 147 4.59 -15.66 3.01
N GLU A 148 5.20 -14.51 3.32
CA GLU A 148 4.50 -13.40 3.99
C GLU A 148 4.88 -12.04 3.38
N VAL A 149 3.86 -11.20 3.18
CA VAL A 149 3.98 -9.77 2.90
C VAL A 149 3.11 -9.03 3.91
N THR A 150 3.72 -8.18 4.72
CA THR A 150 3.01 -7.37 5.72
C THR A 150 3.54 -5.95 5.68
N GLY A 151 2.66 -4.95 5.69
CA GLY A 151 3.14 -3.57 5.60
C GLY A 151 2.24 -2.53 6.22
N ILE A 152 2.87 -1.43 6.64
CA ILE A 152 2.23 -0.15 6.87
C ILE A 152 2.21 0.55 5.52
N LEU A 153 1.06 0.47 4.83
CA LEU A 153 0.93 0.84 3.42
C LEU A 153 0.27 2.20 3.19
N ASN A 154 -0.18 2.86 4.27
CA ASN A 154 -0.84 4.15 4.21
C ASN A 154 -0.24 5.11 5.24
N GLY A 155 0.37 6.22 4.76
CA GLY A 155 1.04 7.19 5.60
C GLY A 155 0.07 8.04 6.44
N THR A 156 -1.13 8.34 5.92
CA THR A 156 -2.15 9.13 6.62
C THR A 156 -2.61 8.41 7.89
N THR A 157 -3.00 7.15 7.78
CA THR A 157 -3.46 6.35 8.92
C THR A 157 -2.32 6.08 9.91
N ASN A 158 -1.10 5.86 9.43
CA ASN A 158 0.05 5.68 10.31
C ASN A 158 0.35 6.96 11.11
N TYR A 159 0.30 8.12 10.45
CA TYR A 159 0.42 9.42 11.12
C TYR A 159 -0.67 9.61 12.19
N MET A 160 -1.94 9.31 11.84
CA MET A 160 -3.06 9.47 12.76
C MET A 160 -2.89 8.57 14.00
N LEU A 161 -2.63 7.28 13.83
CA LEU A 161 -2.42 6.34 14.93
C LEU A 161 -1.20 6.73 15.80
N TYR A 162 -0.11 7.21 15.17
CA TYR A 162 1.05 7.72 15.89
C TYR A 162 0.71 8.93 16.78
N LYS A 163 -0.03 9.91 16.25
CA LYS A 163 -0.46 11.10 16.99
C LYS A 163 -1.42 10.73 18.13
N MET A 164 -2.41 9.87 17.88
CA MET A 164 -3.30 9.36 18.93
C MET A 164 -2.51 8.71 20.06
N SER A 165 -1.50 7.91 19.73
CA SER A 165 -0.65 7.22 20.73
C SER A 165 0.26 8.15 21.52
N THR A 166 0.83 9.20 20.89
CA THR A 166 1.83 10.07 21.53
C THR A 166 1.23 11.29 22.23
N GLU A 167 0.08 11.77 21.77
CA GLU A 167 -0.56 12.99 22.28
C GLU A 167 -1.91 12.72 22.98
N GLY A 168 -2.42 11.48 22.92
CA GLY A 168 -3.70 11.11 23.54
C GLY A 168 -4.90 11.79 22.88
N CYS A 169 -4.78 12.20 21.61
CA CYS A 169 -5.82 12.94 20.90
C CYS A 169 -6.90 11.99 20.36
N GLU A 170 -8.13 12.50 20.28
CA GLU A 170 -9.25 11.85 19.63
C GLU A 170 -9.05 11.76 18.11
N PHE A 171 -9.62 10.71 17.50
CA PHE A 171 -9.56 10.44 16.07
C PHE A 171 -9.92 11.66 15.22
N ASP A 172 -11.06 12.31 15.49
CA ASP A 172 -11.55 13.46 14.72
C ASP A 172 -10.62 14.68 14.80
N THR A 173 -9.94 14.86 15.92
CA THR A 173 -8.98 15.95 16.11
C THR A 173 -7.75 15.73 15.23
N VAL A 174 -7.22 14.51 15.24
CA VAL A 174 -6.04 14.15 14.45
C VAL A 174 -6.36 14.13 12.96
N LEU A 175 -7.56 13.70 12.57
CA LEU A 175 -8.00 13.72 11.16
C LEU A 175 -8.03 15.17 10.63
N LYS A 176 -8.58 16.12 11.38
CA LYS A 176 -8.58 17.53 10.99
C LYS A 176 -7.16 18.09 10.85
N GLU A 177 -6.24 17.71 11.74
CA GLU A 177 -4.83 18.09 11.65
C GLU A 177 -4.18 17.50 10.39
N ALA A 178 -4.43 16.22 10.09
CA ALA A 178 -3.93 15.56 8.89
C ALA A 178 -4.43 16.25 7.61
N GLN A 179 -5.70 16.66 7.58
CA GLN A 179 -6.27 17.42 6.46
C GLN A 179 -5.61 18.80 6.31
N GLN A 180 -5.40 19.54 7.41
CA GLN A 180 -4.73 20.83 7.39
C GLN A 180 -3.29 20.75 6.90
N LYS A 181 -2.59 19.66 7.21
CA LYS A 181 -1.22 19.40 6.75
C LYS A 181 -1.17 18.84 5.32
N GLY A 182 -2.32 18.54 4.69
CA GLY A 182 -2.41 17.95 3.37
C GLY A 182 -2.04 16.47 3.31
N TYR A 183 -2.04 15.77 4.44
CA TYR A 183 -1.82 14.31 4.52
C TYR A 183 -3.11 13.53 4.22
N ALA A 184 -4.28 14.10 4.54
CA ALA A 184 -5.58 13.56 4.19
C ALA A 184 -6.34 14.53 3.28
N GLU A 185 -7.09 13.98 2.33
CA GLU A 185 -8.01 14.73 1.47
C GLU A 185 -9.29 15.12 2.24
N ALA A 186 -10.15 15.94 1.60
CA ALA A 186 -11.45 16.32 2.17
C ALA A 186 -12.35 15.09 2.40
N ASP A 187 -12.30 14.10 1.50
CA ASP A 187 -12.88 12.78 1.71
C ASP A 187 -11.76 11.79 2.04
N PRO A 188 -11.53 11.46 3.33
CA PRO A 188 -10.46 10.58 3.76
C PRO A 188 -10.85 9.10 3.74
N THR A 189 -12.06 8.73 3.28
CA THR A 189 -12.63 7.39 3.40
C THR A 189 -11.69 6.30 2.89
N ALA A 190 -11.04 6.52 1.73
CA ALA A 190 -10.12 5.53 1.18
C ALA A 190 -8.92 5.22 2.10
N ASP A 191 -8.49 6.21 2.88
CA ASP A 191 -7.40 6.05 3.84
C ASP A 191 -7.92 5.42 5.15
N VAL A 192 -8.88 6.08 5.81
CA VAL A 192 -9.29 5.71 7.18
C VAL A 192 -10.05 4.39 7.26
N GLU A 193 -10.75 3.99 6.18
CA GLU A 193 -11.41 2.69 6.08
C GLU A 193 -10.49 1.59 5.50
N GLY A 194 -9.23 1.91 5.17
CA GLY A 194 -8.23 0.95 4.76
C GLY A 194 -8.23 0.55 3.28
N TYR A 195 -9.09 1.13 2.44
CA TYR A 195 -9.23 0.74 1.02
C TYR A 195 -7.98 1.04 0.19
N ASP A 196 -7.22 2.09 0.54
CA ASP A 196 -5.92 2.37 -0.07
C ASP A 196 -4.91 1.25 0.22
N ALA A 197 -4.80 0.83 1.48
CA ALA A 197 -3.94 -0.26 1.89
C ALA A 197 -4.38 -1.60 1.29
N CYS A 198 -5.70 -1.81 1.13
CA CYS A 198 -6.28 -3.00 0.52
C CYS A 198 -5.84 -3.18 -0.94
N ARG A 199 -5.93 -2.15 -1.77
CA ARG A 199 -5.46 -2.21 -3.16
C ARG A 199 -3.96 -2.50 -3.24
N LYS A 200 -3.17 -1.91 -2.35
CA LYS A 200 -1.71 -2.12 -2.31
C LYS A 200 -1.34 -3.54 -1.89
N ILE A 201 -1.97 -4.09 -0.84
CA ILE A 201 -1.67 -5.47 -0.43
C ILE A 201 -2.13 -6.48 -1.48
N ALA A 202 -3.24 -6.22 -2.20
CA ALA A 202 -3.67 -7.06 -3.31
C ALA A 202 -2.61 -7.13 -4.43
N ILE A 203 -2.06 -5.98 -4.83
CA ILE A 203 -0.98 -5.91 -5.83
C ILE A 203 0.26 -6.66 -5.34
N LEU A 204 0.73 -6.37 -4.12
CA LEU A 204 1.95 -6.99 -3.58
C LEU A 204 1.79 -8.50 -3.41
N SER A 205 0.64 -8.96 -2.93
CA SER A 205 0.34 -10.39 -2.79
C SER A 205 0.27 -11.10 -4.14
N SER A 206 -0.33 -10.44 -5.14
CA SER A 206 -0.42 -11.00 -6.49
C SER A 206 0.96 -11.23 -7.10
N LEU A 207 1.89 -10.31 -6.88
CA LEU A 207 3.27 -10.41 -7.35
C LEU A 207 4.07 -11.45 -6.55
N ALA A 208 3.95 -11.43 -5.21
CA ALA A 208 4.72 -12.29 -4.32
C ALA A 208 4.34 -13.77 -4.45
N TYR A 209 3.06 -14.08 -4.70
CA TYR A 209 2.57 -15.47 -4.75
C TYR A 209 2.21 -15.93 -6.16
N GLU A 210 2.45 -15.09 -7.17
CA GLU A 210 2.17 -15.38 -8.58
C GLU A 210 0.72 -15.83 -8.82
N ARG A 211 -0.24 -15.19 -8.12
CA ARG A 211 -1.68 -15.44 -8.18
C ARG A 211 -2.43 -14.12 -8.33
N TYR A 212 -3.66 -14.17 -8.78
CA TYR A 212 -4.52 -12.99 -8.79
C TYR A 212 -5.25 -12.86 -7.44
N PHE A 213 -5.01 -11.76 -6.74
CA PHE A 213 -5.75 -11.35 -5.55
C PHE A 213 -6.71 -10.24 -5.94
N ASP A 214 -8.01 -10.52 -5.89
CA ASP A 214 -9.01 -9.48 -6.04
C ASP A 214 -9.08 -8.68 -4.73
N PHE A 215 -8.92 -7.37 -4.82
CA PHE A 215 -8.99 -6.52 -3.63
C PHE A 215 -10.40 -6.47 -3.03
N GLU A 216 -11.45 -6.81 -3.81
CA GLU A 216 -12.83 -6.90 -3.33
C GLU A 216 -13.06 -8.12 -2.42
N ASP A 217 -12.24 -9.16 -2.55
CA ASP A 217 -12.30 -10.36 -1.70
C ASP A 217 -11.47 -10.23 -0.41
N ILE A 218 -10.68 -9.15 -0.26
CA ILE A 218 -9.80 -8.96 0.90
C ILE A 218 -10.59 -8.31 2.05
N TYR A 219 -10.64 -8.98 3.21
CA TYR A 219 -11.20 -8.38 4.42
C TYR A 219 -10.51 -7.07 4.74
N THR A 220 -11.31 -6.01 4.92
CA THR A 220 -10.78 -4.67 5.16
C THR A 220 -11.51 -4.02 6.33
N GLU A 221 -10.76 -3.63 7.35
CA GLU A 221 -11.20 -2.91 8.54
C GLU A 221 -10.31 -1.68 8.73
N GLY A 222 -10.94 -0.49 8.82
CA GLY A 222 -10.26 0.78 9.01
C GLY A 222 -9.90 1.09 10.46
N ILE A 223 -9.49 2.34 10.69
CA ILE A 223 -9.05 2.83 12.00
C ILE A 223 -10.10 3.68 12.73
N THR A 224 -11.26 3.88 12.16
CA THR A 224 -12.31 4.77 12.66
C THR A 224 -12.88 4.39 14.01
N LYS A 225 -12.66 3.14 14.45
CA LYS A 225 -13.11 2.61 15.74
C LYS A 225 -12.03 2.61 16.82
N ILE A 226 -10.80 3.00 16.47
CA ILE A 226 -9.69 3.05 17.44
C ILE A 226 -9.84 4.31 18.29
N THR A 227 -9.72 4.15 19.61
CA THR A 227 -9.91 5.22 20.58
C THR A 227 -8.63 5.51 21.37
N PRO A 228 -8.54 6.66 22.08
CA PRO A 228 -7.42 6.96 22.97
C PRO A 228 -7.23 5.91 24.07
N GLU A 229 -8.32 5.33 24.59
CA GLU A 229 -8.24 4.28 25.63
C GLU A 229 -7.54 3.02 25.08
N ASP A 230 -7.77 2.67 23.80
CA ASP A 230 -7.07 1.55 23.17
C ASP A 230 -5.56 1.81 23.09
N MET A 231 -5.15 3.07 22.83
CA MET A 231 -3.75 3.50 22.84
C MET A 231 -3.13 3.43 24.24
N GLU A 232 -3.87 3.78 25.29
CA GLU A 232 -3.41 3.66 26.68
C GLU A 232 -3.17 2.19 27.09
N TYR A 233 -4.09 1.29 26.72
CA TYR A 233 -3.88 -0.13 26.93
C TYR A 233 -2.72 -0.69 26.13
N ALA A 234 -2.56 -0.27 24.87
CA ALA A 234 -1.41 -0.67 24.04
C ALA A 234 -0.09 -0.22 24.70
N ALA A 235 -0.01 1.03 25.14
CA ALA A 235 1.17 1.58 25.83
C ALA A 235 1.47 0.80 27.13
N LYS A 236 0.45 0.49 27.94
CA LYS A 236 0.59 -0.33 29.16
C LYS A 236 1.17 -1.70 28.90
N LEU A 237 0.84 -2.27 27.74
CA LEU A 237 1.30 -3.60 27.31
C LEU A 237 2.67 -3.54 26.58
N GLY A 238 3.27 -2.34 26.42
CA GLY A 238 4.49 -2.15 25.64
C GLY A 238 4.27 -2.39 24.14
N ARG A 239 3.07 -2.11 23.65
CA ARG A 239 2.63 -2.35 22.26
C ARG A 239 2.27 -1.03 21.57
N THR A 240 2.11 -1.09 20.26
CA THR A 240 1.61 0.00 19.42
C THR A 240 0.52 -0.50 18.49
N ILE A 241 -0.41 0.38 18.09
CA ILE A 241 -1.47 0.04 17.13
C ILE A 241 -1.08 0.57 15.75
N LYS A 242 -1.11 -0.29 14.75
CA LYS A 242 -0.83 0.05 13.34
C LYS A 242 -1.92 -0.53 12.43
N LEU A 243 -2.27 0.20 11.37
CA LEU A 243 -3.06 -0.38 10.27
C LEU A 243 -2.12 -1.18 9.37
N LEU A 244 -2.30 -2.49 9.33
CA LEU A 244 -1.50 -3.37 8.49
C LEU A 244 -2.31 -3.90 7.31
N GLY A 245 -1.73 -3.84 6.10
CA GLY A 245 -2.06 -4.78 5.05
C GLY A 245 -1.16 -6.00 5.20
N THR A 246 -1.73 -7.18 5.33
CA THR A 246 -0.99 -8.42 5.52
C THR A 246 -1.54 -9.53 4.64
N SER A 247 -0.65 -10.34 4.10
CA SER A 247 -1.00 -11.58 3.40
C SER A 247 0.01 -12.67 3.70
N ARG A 248 -0.45 -13.92 3.68
CA ARG A 248 0.40 -15.08 3.90
C ARG A 248 -0.04 -16.26 3.03
N ARG A 249 0.94 -16.95 2.47
CA ARG A 249 0.75 -18.26 1.83
C ARG A 249 0.90 -19.36 2.88
N LEU A 250 -0.08 -20.24 2.97
CA LEU A 250 -0.10 -21.32 3.95
C LEU A 250 0.47 -22.61 3.35
N ALA A 251 0.85 -23.55 4.23
CA ALA A 251 1.47 -24.80 3.82
C ALA A 251 0.56 -25.69 2.94
N ASP A 252 -0.76 -25.51 3.02
CA ASP A 252 -1.76 -26.20 2.20
C ASP A 252 -1.96 -25.57 0.81
N GLY A 253 -1.21 -24.49 0.50
CA GLY A 253 -1.30 -23.75 -0.75
C GLY A 253 -2.43 -22.71 -0.80
N THR A 254 -3.25 -22.59 0.25
CA THR A 254 -4.20 -21.49 0.41
C THR A 254 -3.46 -20.22 0.85
N CYS A 255 -4.12 -19.09 0.73
CA CYS A 255 -3.60 -17.81 1.21
C CYS A 255 -4.62 -17.13 2.14
N TYR A 256 -4.18 -16.24 2.98
CA TYR A 256 -5.07 -15.22 3.50
C TYR A 256 -4.52 -13.84 3.21
N ALA A 257 -5.40 -12.85 3.10
CA ALA A 257 -5.03 -11.46 3.01
C ALA A 257 -6.07 -10.63 3.78
N MET A 258 -5.60 -9.59 4.45
CA MET A 258 -6.48 -8.67 5.16
C MET A 258 -5.84 -7.30 5.36
N VAL A 259 -6.67 -6.30 5.60
CA VAL A 259 -6.28 -5.00 6.12
C VAL A 259 -7.05 -4.78 7.42
N ALA A 260 -6.33 -4.54 8.51
CA ALA A 260 -6.94 -4.30 9.82
C ALA A 260 -5.98 -3.57 10.76
N PRO A 261 -6.50 -2.94 11.83
CA PRO A 261 -5.68 -2.54 12.96
C PRO A 261 -5.08 -3.76 13.67
N PHE A 262 -3.78 -3.66 13.97
CA PHE A 262 -3.04 -4.66 14.75
C PHE A 262 -2.31 -4.00 15.91
N MET A 263 -2.36 -4.63 17.06
CA MET A 263 -1.56 -4.29 18.22
C MET A 263 -0.24 -5.05 18.17
N LEU A 264 0.86 -4.33 17.84
CA LEU A 264 2.18 -4.90 17.59
C LEU A 264 3.04 -4.92 18.85
N GLY A 265 3.74 -6.03 19.08
CA GLY A 265 4.79 -6.12 20.09
C GLY A 265 6.09 -5.43 19.67
N GLN A 266 6.97 -5.13 20.63
CA GLN A 266 8.26 -4.48 20.40
C GLN A 266 9.23 -5.28 19.52
N ASN A 267 9.03 -6.58 19.40
CA ASN A 267 9.84 -7.46 18.57
C ASN A 267 9.48 -7.33 17.07
N SER A 268 8.33 -6.78 16.76
CA SER A 268 7.93 -6.56 15.36
C SER A 268 8.80 -5.50 14.71
N PRO A 269 9.41 -5.75 13.55
CA PRO A 269 10.15 -4.74 12.80
C PRO A 269 9.31 -3.49 12.47
N LEU A 270 7.99 -3.64 12.36
CA LEU A 270 7.05 -2.57 12.04
C LEU A 270 6.68 -1.70 13.25
N TYR A 271 7.03 -2.10 14.47
CA TYR A 271 6.70 -1.40 15.72
C TYR A 271 7.13 0.07 15.71
N SER A 272 8.35 0.35 15.26
CA SER A 272 8.98 1.68 15.28
C SER A 272 8.75 2.50 14.01
N VAL A 273 7.92 2.03 13.07
CA VAL A 273 7.56 2.78 11.86
C VAL A 273 6.48 3.81 12.21
N ASN A 274 6.85 5.06 12.38
CA ASN A 274 6.00 6.13 12.90
C ASN A 274 5.79 7.25 11.88
N ASP A 275 4.91 8.21 12.24
CA ASP A 275 4.60 9.38 11.43
C ASP A 275 4.05 9.00 10.04
N VAL A 276 4.37 9.74 9.00
CA VAL A 276 3.93 9.52 7.61
C VAL A 276 4.68 8.41 6.89
N PHE A 277 5.65 7.77 7.55
CA PHE A 277 6.48 6.74 6.94
C PHE A 277 5.73 5.42 6.76
N ASN A 278 6.11 4.72 5.71
CA ASN A 278 5.63 3.39 5.38
C ASN A 278 6.76 2.37 5.49
N ALA A 279 6.38 1.11 5.64
CA ALA A 279 7.32 -0.01 5.51
C ALA A 279 6.59 -1.24 4.97
N VAL A 280 7.30 -2.03 4.19
CA VAL A 280 6.87 -3.35 3.73
C VAL A 280 7.85 -4.38 4.25
N PHE A 281 7.34 -5.31 5.03
CA PHE A 281 8.04 -6.49 5.51
C PHE A 281 7.72 -7.66 4.59
N VAL A 282 8.74 -8.44 4.25
CA VAL A 282 8.64 -9.63 3.41
C VAL A 282 9.39 -10.75 4.10
N HIS A 283 8.79 -11.93 4.20
CA HIS A 283 9.46 -13.15 4.61
C HIS A 283 9.63 -14.09 3.43
N GLY A 284 10.85 -14.54 3.20
CA GLY A 284 11.22 -15.53 2.19
C GLY A 284 11.85 -16.75 2.84
N ASN A 285 11.62 -17.93 2.26
CA ASN A 285 12.04 -19.21 2.83
C ASN A 285 13.57 -19.39 2.96
N MET A 286 14.36 -18.64 2.19
CA MET A 286 15.84 -18.71 2.23
C MET A 286 16.46 -17.46 2.82
N LEU A 287 15.96 -16.28 2.45
CA LEU A 287 16.44 -15.00 2.96
C LEU A 287 16.03 -14.78 4.43
N GLY A 288 14.86 -15.29 4.83
CA GLY A 288 14.21 -14.89 6.09
C GLY A 288 13.55 -13.53 5.96
N ASP A 289 13.73 -12.68 6.98
CA ASP A 289 13.06 -11.39 7.09
C ASP A 289 13.80 -10.28 6.35
N ALA A 290 13.05 -9.52 5.54
CA ALA A 290 13.52 -8.26 4.96
C ALA A 290 12.47 -7.17 5.16
N MET A 291 12.92 -5.92 5.38
CA MET A 291 12.02 -4.77 5.51
C MET A 291 12.50 -3.62 4.64
N PHE A 292 11.56 -3.00 3.93
CA PHE A 292 11.78 -1.84 3.08
C PHE A 292 11.02 -0.66 3.65
N TYR A 293 11.74 0.37 4.05
CA TYR A 293 11.23 1.53 4.78
C TYR A 293 11.48 2.82 4.00
N GLY A 294 10.54 3.75 4.03
CA GLY A 294 10.71 5.06 3.42
C GLY A 294 9.43 5.88 3.38
N SER A 295 9.44 6.92 2.52
CA SER A 295 8.28 7.78 2.31
C SER A 295 7.25 7.07 1.41
N GLY A 296 6.10 6.73 1.97
CA GLY A 296 5.01 6.02 1.27
C GLY A 296 4.22 6.89 0.30
N ALA A 297 4.43 8.20 0.30
CA ALA A 297 3.79 9.18 -0.57
C ALA A 297 4.65 10.45 -0.69
N GLY A 298 4.21 11.39 -1.52
CA GLY A 298 4.84 12.70 -1.69
C GLY A 298 5.37 12.92 -3.11
N LYS A 299 5.48 14.19 -3.50
CA LYS A 299 5.87 14.62 -4.85
C LYS A 299 7.16 13.95 -5.34
N LEU A 300 8.26 14.18 -4.64
CA LEU A 300 9.58 13.71 -5.06
C LEU A 300 9.81 12.21 -4.78
N PRO A 301 9.41 11.64 -3.64
CA PRO A 301 9.53 10.20 -3.43
C PRO A 301 8.80 9.38 -4.50
N THR A 302 7.54 9.68 -4.78
CA THR A 302 6.76 8.99 -5.82
C THR A 302 7.36 9.21 -7.22
N ALA A 303 7.76 10.44 -7.53
CA ALA A 303 8.43 10.75 -8.79
C ALA A 303 9.75 9.99 -8.96
N SER A 304 10.51 9.80 -7.88
CA SER A 304 11.76 9.02 -7.91
C SER A 304 11.51 7.56 -8.29
N ALA A 305 10.45 6.94 -7.78
CA ALA A 305 10.07 5.57 -8.15
C ALA A 305 9.65 5.49 -9.63
N VAL A 306 8.81 6.44 -10.10
CA VAL A 306 8.42 6.54 -11.51
C VAL A 306 9.64 6.71 -12.42
N VAL A 307 10.59 7.58 -12.05
CA VAL A 307 11.83 7.78 -12.83
C VAL A 307 12.69 6.51 -12.83
N GLY A 308 12.69 5.74 -11.74
CA GLY A 308 13.28 4.42 -11.70
C GLY A 308 12.70 3.48 -12.76
N ASP A 309 11.37 3.47 -12.93
CA ASP A 309 10.69 2.71 -13.97
C ASP A 309 11.01 3.22 -15.38
N ILE A 310 11.07 4.54 -15.58
CA ILE A 310 11.48 5.14 -16.86
C ILE A 310 12.89 4.66 -17.24
N VAL A 311 13.82 4.62 -16.29
CA VAL A 311 15.19 4.15 -16.53
C VAL A 311 15.22 2.65 -16.86
N ASP A 312 14.40 1.84 -16.19
CA ASP A 312 14.31 0.41 -16.50
C ASP A 312 13.68 0.18 -17.89
N ALA A 313 12.59 0.85 -18.20
CA ALA A 313 11.99 0.81 -19.55
C ALA A 313 12.99 1.26 -20.63
N ALA A 314 13.76 2.30 -20.36
CA ALA A 314 14.79 2.80 -21.27
C ALA A 314 15.89 1.79 -21.58
N LYS A 315 16.25 0.95 -20.61
CA LYS A 315 17.22 -0.15 -20.80
C LYS A 315 16.64 -1.36 -21.55
N HIS A 316 15.30 -1.48 -21.56
CA HIS A 316 14.59 -2.66 -22.08
C HIS A 316 13.50 -2.27 -23.09
N LEU A 317 13.79 -1.31 -24.01
CA LEU A 317 12.78 -0.73 -24.94
C LEU A 317 12.08 -1.79 -25.81
N HIS A 318 12.75 -2.87 -26.18
CA HIS A 318 12.23 -3.92 -27.07
C HIS A 318 12.27 -5.29 -26.43
N VAL A 319 12.34 -5.32 -25.10
CA VAL A 319 12.37 -6.56 -24.31
C VAL A 319 11.42 -6.38 -23.14
N ASN A 320 10.47 -7.32 -23.00
CA ASN A 320 9.58 -7.32 -21.86
C ASN A 320 10.30 -7.79 -20.59
N ILE A 321 10.29 -6.99 -19.55
CA ILE A 321 10.71 -7.39 -18.20
C ILE A 321 9.61 -8.29 -17.66
N VAL A 322 9.92 -9.57 -17.49
CA VAL A 322 8.94 -10.55 -17.03
C VAL A 322 8.49 -10.22 -15.62
N THR A 323 7.19 -10.03 -15.45
CA THR A 323 6.52 -9.87 -14.16
C THR A 323 5.55 -11.02 -13.99
N ASN A 324 5.75 -11.81 -12.94
CA ASN A 324 4.93 -12.99 -12.68
C ASN A 324 3.65 -12.64 -11.94
N TRP A 325 2.65 -12.18 -12.67
CA TRP A 325 1.30 -12.00 -12.16
C TRP A 325 0.34 -12.91 -12.92
N ASN A 326 0.08 -14.09 -12.39
CA ASN A 326 -0.76 -15.09 -13.02
C ASN A 326 -2.25 -14.71 -12.94
N SER A 327 -3.04 -15.11 -13.93
CA SER A 327 -4.50 -14.93 -13.93
C SER A 327 -5.25 -15.92 -13.05
N THR A 328 -4.58 -16.96 -12.55
CA THR A 328 -5.19 -17.95 -11.66
C THR A 328 -5.53 -17.26 -10.32
N PRO A 329 -6.80 -17.23 -9.90
CA PRO A 329 -7.18 -16.64 -8.64
C PRO A 329 -6.46 -17.30 -7.46
N ALA A 330 -6.11 -16.50 -6.45
CA ALA A 330 -5.67 -17.03 -5.17
C ALA A 330 -6.84 -17.74 -4.49
N VAL A 331 -6.58 -18.88 -3.86
CA VAL A 331 -7.57 -19.54 -3.01
C VAL A 331 -7.46 -18.92 -1.62
N LEU A 332 -8.38 -18.00 -1.32
CA LEU A 332 -8.38 -17.32 -0.03
C LEU A 332 -9.03 -18.22 1.03
N LYS A 333 -8.35 -18.35 2.15
CA LYS A 333 -8.89 -19.00 3.33
C LYS A 333 -10.01 -18.14 3.91
N PRO A 334 -11.19 -18.72 4.23
CA PRO A 334 -12.26 -17.98 4.89
C PRO A 334 -11.74 -17.28 6.16
N LEU A 335 -12.19 -16.05 6.40
CA LEU A 335 -11.70 -15.25 7.53
C LEU A 335 -11.92 -15.91 8.88
N ASP A 336 -13.04 -16.60 9.06
CA ASP A 336 -13.41 -17.33 10.26
C ASP A 336 -12.46 -18.49 10.61
N GLU A 337 -11.74 -19.01 9.60
CA GLU A 337 -10.71 -20.05 9.78
C GLU A 337 -9.30 -19.50 10.02
N VAL A 338 -9.08 -18.20 9.85
CA VAL A 338 -7.77 -17.57 10.11
C VAL A 338 -7.53 -17.52 11.61
N THR A 339 -6.36 -18.01 12.05
CA THR A 339 -5.98 -17.99 13.46
C THR A 339 -5.26 -16.68 13.84
N GLY A 340 -5.44 -16.30 15.10
CA GLY A 340 -4.77 -15.14 15.67
C GLY A 340 -5.05 -14.98 17.15
N ARG A 341 -4.41 -13.97 17.74
CA ARG A 341 -4.67 -13.49 19.10
C ARG A 341 -5.41 -12.16 19.03
N PHE A 342 -6.22 -11.88 20.03
CA PHE A 342 -7.07 -10.69 20.05
C PHE A 342 -6.94 -9.96 21.39
N PHE A 343 -6.71 -8.67 21.32
CA PHE A 343 -6.93 -7.77 22.44
C PHE A 343 -8.42 -7.44 22.49
N VAL A 344 -9.00 -7.50 23.68
CA VAL A 344 -10.41 -7.20 23.93
C VAL A 344 -10.52 -6.25 25.10
N ARG A 345 -11.18 -5.12 24.92
CA ARG A 345 -11.54 -4.17 25.96
C ARG A 345 -13.00 -4.34 26.31
N ILE A 346 -13.31 -4.46 27.60
CA ILE A 346 -14.64 -4.74 28.12
C ILE A 346 -14.96 -3.84 29.31
N LYS A 347 -16.23 -3.70 29.62
CA LYS A 347 -16.64 -3.11 30.91
C LYS A 347 -16.12 -3.99 32.05
N LYS A 348 -15.71 -3.39 33.14
CA LYS A 348 -15.08 -4.09 34.29
C LYS A 348 -15.96 -5.17 34.89
N GLU A 349 -17.28 -4.96 34.92
CA GLU A 349 -18.26 -5.93 35.42
C GLU A 349 -18.29 -7.26 34.65
N ALA A 350 -17.86 -7.26 33.40
CA ALA A 350 -17.79 -8.46 32.54
C ALA A 350 -16.49 -9.28 32.72
N ALA A 351 -15.57 -8.86 33.60
CA ALA A 351 -14.26 -9.53 33.75
C ALA A 351 -14.37 -11.02 34.09
N GLU A 352 -15.28 -11.38 35.02
CA GLU A 352 -15.45 -12.79 35.42
C GLU A 352 -16.17 -13.60 34.33
N GLU A 353 -17.02 -12.99 33.54
CA GLU A 353 -17.66 -13.63 32.39
C GLU A 353 -16.63 -13.87 31.27
N ALA A 354 -15.75 -12.90 31.01
CA ALA A 354 -14.66 -13.03 30.06
C ALA A 354 -13.75 -14.23 30.41
N LYS A 355 -13.40 -14.41 31.67
CA LYS A 355 -12.62 -15.59 32.12
C LYS A 355 -13.38 -16.90 31.91
N LYS A 356 -14.69 -16.94 32.12
CA LYS A 356 -15.48 -18.15 31.85
C LYS A 356 -15.54 -18.50 30.37
N VAL A 357 -15.63 -17.51 29.51
CA VAL A 357 -15.78 -17.66 28.07
C VAL A 357 -14.43 -17.92 27.35
N PHE A 358 -13.39 -17.16 27.73
CA PHE A 358 -12.07 -17.21 27.06
C PHE A 358 -11.04 -18.08 27.79
N GLY A 359 -11.36 -18.56 28.98
CA GLY A 359 -10.44 -19.31 29.84
C GLY A 359 -9.70 -18.40 30.81
N ASP A 360 -8.57 -18.84 31.32
CA ASP A 360 -7.80 -18.14 32.37
C ASP A 360 -6.98 -16.97 31.75
N VAL A 361 -7.71 -15.98 31.16
CA VAL A 361 -7.10 -14.78 30.59
C VAL A 361 -6.68 -13.81 31.70
N GLU A 362 -5.50 -13.20 31.54
CA GLU A 362 -5.01 -12.14 32.41
C GLU A 362 -5.81 -10.83 32.19
N ILE A 363 -6.48 -10.37 33.25
CA ILE A 363 -7.24 -9.13 33.23
C ILE A 363 -6.31 -7.94 33.51
N ILE A 364 -6.25 -7.03 32.56
CA ILE A 364 -5.44 -5.82 32.58
C ILE A 364 -6.35 -4.64 32.94
N SER A 365 -5.97 -3.86 33.95
CA SER A 365 -6.72 -2.67 34.38
C SER A 365 -5.83 -1.44 34.34
N LEU A 366 -6.42 -0.30 34.02
CA LEU A 366 -5.79 1.02 34.08
C LEU A 366 -6.46 1.84 35.18
N GLY A 367 -5.66 2.48 36.05
CA GLY A 367 -6.20 3.27 37.17
C GLY A 367 -7.04 4.47 36.73
N GLN A 368 -6.70 5.05 35.58
CA GLN A 368 -7.44 6.16 34.95
C GLN A 368 -8.75 5.73 34.28
N LEU A 369 -8.92 4.44 34.00
CA LEU A 369 -10.13 3.85 33.38
C LEU A 369 -10.78 2.81 34.34
N PRO A 370 -11.30 3.23 35.49
CA PRO A 370 -11.73 2.33 36.55
C PRO A 370 -12.97 1.48 36.23
N GLN A 371 -13.71 1.87 35.18
CA GLN A 371 -14.94 1.19 34.74
C GLN A 371 -14.68 0.15 33.64
N GLU A 372 -13.44 0.01 33.20
CA GLU A 372 -13.05 -0.86 32.11
C GLU A 372 -11.90 -1.78 32.52
N CYS A 373 -11.74 -2.83 31.75
CA CYS A 373 -10.56 -3.68 31.76
C CYS A 373 -10.36 -4.31 30.38
N ALA A 374 -9.21 -4.93 30.18
CA ALA A 374 -8.91 -5.59 28.93
C ALA A 374 -8.20 -6.92 29.17
N PHE A 375 -8.10 -7.74 28.12
CA PHE A 375 -7.30 -8.96 28.11
C PHE A 375 -6.81 -9.26 26.69
N ILE A 376 -5.84 -10.14 26.57
CA ILE A 376 -5.42 -10.72 25.29
C ILE A 376 -5.77 -12.21 25.33
N THR A 377 -6.38 -12.72 24.26
CA THR A 377 -6.75 -14.13 24.14
C THR A 377 -5.53 -15.01 23.86
N ASP A 378 -5.66 -16.31 24.11
CA ASP A 378 -4.83 -17.29 23.45
C ASP A 378 -5.08 -17.29 21.93
N GLU A 379 -4.24 -18.01 21.16
CA GLU A 379 -4.43 -18.19 19.74
C GLU A 379 -5.69 -19.01 19.45
N MET A 380 -6.55 -18.49 18.59
CA MET A 380 -7.78 -19.15 18.16
C MET A 380 -8.19 -18.69 16.78
N THR A 381 -9.12 -19.40 16.12
CA THR A 381 -9.68 -18.95 14.85
C THR A 381 -10.57 -17.72 15.05
N GLN A 382 -10.64 -16.86 14.03
CA GLN A 382 -11.52 -15.68 14.05
C GLN A 382 -12.99 -16.07 14.32
N GLY A 383 -13.49 -17.18 13.74
CA GLY A 383 -14.85 -17.66 13.98
C GLY A 383 -15.08 -18.02 15.45
N SER A 384 -14.17 -18.79 16.05
CA SER A 384 -14.26 -19.12 17.50
C SER A 384 -14.17 -17.87 18.39
N PHE A 385 -13.34 -16.89 18.00
CA PHE A 385 -13.27 -15.61 18.69
C PHE A 385 -14.59 -14.85 18.65
N GLU A 386 -15.22 -14.72 17.48
CA GLU A 386 -16.50 -14.01 17.35
C GLU A 386 -17.64 -14.70 18.08
N GLU A 387 -17.69 -16.05 18.05
CA GLU A 387 -18.67 -16.83 18.83
C GLU A 387 -18.53 -16.60 20.33
N LYS A 388 -17.32 -16.57 20.85
CA LYS A 388 -17.02 -16.30 22.25
C LYS A 388 -17.34 -14.83 22.60
N LEU A 389 -16.97 -13.90 21.73
CA LEU A 389 -17.21 -12.47 21.95
C LEU A 389 -18.71 -12.16 22.03
N ALA A 390 -19.52 -12.83 21.20
CA ALA A 390 -20.98 -12.69 21.20
C ALA A 390 -21.62 -13.08 22.55
N GLN A 391 -20.99 -13.97 23.34
CA GLN A 391 -21.47 -14.34 24.68
C GLN A 391 -21.29 -13.20 25.69
N ILE A 392 -20.26 -12.35 25.51
CA ILE A 392 -20.04 -11.14 26.33
C ILE A 392 -20.97 -9.99 25.90
N GLY A 393 -21.37 -9.96 24.64
CA GLY A 393 -22.38 -9.04 24.08
C GLY A 393 -22.02 -7.56 24.25
N ASP A 394 -22.96 -6.76 24.73
CA ASP A 394 -22.84 -5.28 24.85
C ASP A 394 -21.82 -4.80 25.90
N GLN A 395 -21.14 -5.71 26.57
CA GLN A 395 -20.06 -5.37 27.50
C GLN A 395 -18.72 -5.18 26.78
N VAL A 396 -18.61 -5.59 25.50
CA VAL A 396 -17.42 -5.41 24.69
C VAL A 396 -17.34 -3.95 24.22
N LEU A 397 -16.20 -3.30 24.48
CA LEU A 397 -15.93 -1.91 24.11
C LEU A 397 -15.04 -1.81 22.86
N ALA A 398 -14.04 -2.67 22.74
CA ALA A 398 -13.17 -2.74 21.57
C ALA A 398 -12.57 -4.14 21.39
N LYS A 399 -12.16 -4.42 20.15
CA LYS A 399 -11.38 -5.60 19.79
C LYS A 399 -10.32 -5.23 18.76
N ILE A 400 -9.08 -5.72 18.91
CA ILE A 400 -7.96 -5.44 18.01
C ILE A 400 -7.16 -6.73 17.85
N ARG A 401 -6.73 -7.06 16.64
CA ARG A 401 -5.84 -8.20 16.40
C ARG A 401 -4.46 -7.94 16.99
N VAL A 402 -3.82 -8.98 17.50
CA VAL A 402 -2.47 -8.91 18.09
C VAL A 402 -1.48 -9.64 17.19
N LYS A 403 -0.33 -8.99 16.93
CA LYS A 403 0.79 -9.61 16.20
C LYS A 403 2.09 -9.34 16.98
N ASP A 404 2.80 -10.40 17.33
CA ASP A 404 4.08 -10.37 18.05
C ASP A 404 5.27 -10.28 17.12
#